data_6a0e1e91fb143864fdc780276404b0a1
#
_entry.id   6a0e1e91fb143864fdc780276404b0a1
#
_cell.length_a   1.000
_cell.length_b   1.000
_cell.length_c   1.000
_cell.angle_alpha   90.00
_cell.angle_beta   90.00
_cell.angle_gamma   90.00
#
_symmetry.space_group_name_H-M   'P 1'
#
loop_
_entity.id
_entity.type
_entity.pdbx_description
1 polymer ?
#
loop_
_entity_poly.entity_id
_entity_poly.type
_entity_poly.pdbx_seq_one_letter_code
_entity_poly.pdbx_strand_id
1 'polypeptide(L)'
;MPSYFSRAAAPAAPLICTGDHAQVRAQIDGYRAAFEHLIQVEAIPRGFRWIFRAQPGLGALLCALAEREADCCRFMSFDVTDDGARIVWESTGDASASPIIDEIARLPERLRDEPRASHDLAALKRSAEAAGLVFTAATERS
;
A
#
# COMPACT_ATOMS: atom_id res chain seq x y z
N MET A 1 -14.71 -15.90 9.54
CA MET A 1 -14.21 -16.23 8.19
C MET A 1 -12.93 -15.53 7.91
N PRO A 2 -11.93 -16.23 7.42
CA PRO A 2 -10.71 -15.56 7.00
C PRO A 2 -10.98 -14.62 5.84
N SER A 3 -10.28 -13.49 5.84
CA SER A 3 -10.37 -12.54 4.74
C SER A 3 -9.30 -12.87 3.71
N TYR A 4 -9.61 -12.58 2.46
CA TYR A 4 -8.67 -12.87 1.39
C TYR A 4 -8.87 -11.91 0.24
N PHE A 5 -7.78 -11.41 -0.30
CA PHE A 5 -7.78 -10.61 -1.51
C PHE A 5 -6.53 -10.93 -2.30
N SER A 6 -6.66 -11.07 -3.62
CA SER A 6 -5.51 -11.32 -4.47
C SER A 6 -5.77 -10.70 -5.83
N ARG A 7 -4.80 -9.97 -6.32
CA ARG A 7 -4.83 -9.44 -7.68
C ARG A 7 -3.41 -9.34 -8.21
N ALA A 8 -3.17 -9.95 -9.35
CA ALA A 8 -1.87 -9.88 -10.00
C ALA A 8 -1.69 -8.56 -10.72
N ALA A 9 -0.45 -8.13 -10.88
CA ALA A 9 -0.14 -6.94 -11.65
C ALA A 9 -0.58 -7.12 -13.09
N ALA A 10 -1.03 -6.03 -13.71
CA ALA A 10 -1.35 -6.04 -15.13
C ALA A 10 -0.05 -6.04 -15.92
N PRO A 11 0.06 -6.87 -16.98
CA PRO A 11 1.29 -6.92 -17.77
C PRO A 11 1.60 -5.57 -18.40
N ALA A 12 2.84 -5.14 -18.31
CA ALA A 12 3.33 -3.90 -18.92
C ALA A 12 2.55 -2.66 -18.49
N ALA A 13 1.95 -2.68 -17.31
CA ALA A 13 1.24 -1.51 -16.82
C ALA A 13 2.22 -0.37 -16.53
N PRO A 14 1.85 0.88 -16.85
CA PRO A 14 2.73 2.01 -16.55
C PRO A 14 2.79 2.26 -15.05
N LEU A 15 3.86 2.95 -14.61
CA LEU A 15 4.06 3.30 -13.21
C LEU A 15 3.24 4.54 -12.88
N ILE A 16 1.94 4.38 -12.80
CA ILE A 16 1.00 5.48 -12.60
C ILE A 16 0.08 5.16 -11.43
N CYS A 17 -0.16 6.15 -10.59
CA CYS A 17 -1.15 6.09 -9.53
C CYS A 17 -2.27 7.08 -9.87
N THR A 18 -3.51 6.61 -9.83
CA THR A 18 -4.66 7.41 -10.27
C THR A 18 -5.55 7.91 -9.14
N GLY A 19 -5.16 7.70 -7.89
CA GLY A 19 -5.97 8.17 -6.77
C GLY A 19 -5.94 9.68 -6.62
N ASP A 20 -7.07 10.27 -6.25
CA ASP A 20 -7.10 11.70 -5.97
C ASP A 20 -6.64 11.96 -4.52
N HIS A 21 -6.56 13.24 -4.18
CA HIS A 21 -6.03 13.64 -2.87
C HIS A 21 -6.84 13.07 -1.70
N ALA A 22 -8.17 13.09 -1.81
CA ALA A 22 -9.03 12.57 -0.75
C ALA A 22 -8.87 11.06 -0.61
N GLN A 23 -8.75 10.36 -1.72
CA GLN A 23 -8.54 8.92 -1.71
C GLN A 23 -7.21 8.55 -1.09
N VAL A 24 -6.16 9.29 -1.41
CA VAL A 24 -4.84 9.05 -0.84
C VAL A 24 -4.88 9.28 0.67
N ARG A 25 -5.55 10.35 1.12
CA ARG A 25 -5.65 10.63 2.54
C ARG A 25 -6.40 9.51 3.27
N ALA A 26 -7.50 9.03 2.70
CA ALA A 26 -8.26 7.94 3.29
C ALA A 26 -7.42 6.66 3.39
N GLN A 27 -6.63 6.38 2.36
CA GLN A 27 -5.73 5.24 2.37
C GLN A 27 -4.70 5.37 3.50
N ILE A 28 -4.10 6.56 3.64
CA ILE A 28 -3.11 6.80 4.69
C ILE A 28 -3.71 6.58 6.07
N ASP A 29 -4.92 7.07 6.30
CA ASP A 29 -5.58 6.88 7.59
C ASP A 29 -5.83 5.39 7.87
N GLY A 30 -6.23 4.65 6.86
CA GLY A 30 -6.42 3.21 6.99
C GLY A 30 -5.12 2.50 7.31
N TYR A 31 -4.04 2.88 6.65
CA TYR A 31 -2.73 2.30 6.92
C TYR A 31 -2.27 2.61 8.34
N ARG A 32 -2.48 3.84 8.82
CA ARG A 32 -2.09 4.16 10.21
C ARG A 32 -2.78 3.25 11.20
N ALA A 33 -4.08 3.03 11.00
CA ALA A 33 -4.84 2.15 11.89
C ALA A 33 -4.31 0.71 11.82
N ALA A 34 -4.03 0.23 10.62
CA ALA A 34 -3.58 -1.15 10.43
C ALA A 34 -2.18 -1.35 11.02
N PHE A 35 -1.28 -0.38 10.81
CA PHE A 35 0.10 -0.56 11.22
C PHE A 35 0.28 -0.60 12.74
N GLU A 36 -0.72 -0.24 13.52
CA GLU A 36 -0.67 -0.43 14.96
C GLU A 36 -0.55 -1.92 15.31
N HIS A 37 -0.94 -2.78 14.41
CA HIS A 37 -0.92 -4.22 14.63
C HIS A 37 0.16 -4.93 13.82
N LEU A 38 1.05 -4.17 13.19
CA LEU A 38 2.12 -4.74 12.39
C LEU A 38 3.15 -5.41 13.30
N ILE A 39 3.53 -6.63 12.96
CA ILE A 39 4.51 -7.40 13.72
C ILE A 39 5.87 -7.35 13.03
N GLN A 40 5.89 -7.42 11.71
CA GLN A 40 7.13 -7.65 10.99
C GLN A 40 7.01 -7.18 9.56
N VAL A 41 8.12 -6.68 9.03
CA VAL A 41 8.26 -6.35 7.61
C VAL A 41 9.38 -7.21 7.06
N GLU A 42 9.13 -7.88 5.94
CA GLU A 42 10.12 -8.74 5.31
C GLU A 42 10.32 -8.34 3.86
N ALA A 43 11.56 -8.38 3.42
CA ALA A 43 11.86 -8.25 2.00
C ALA A 43 11.66 -9.62 1.35
N ILE A 44 10.99 -9.65 0.21
CA ILE A 44 10.85 -10.87 -0.57
C ILE A 44 11.28 -10.55 -2.00
N PRO A 45 11.52 -11.57 -2.83
CA PRO A 45 11.93 -11.30 -4.21
C PRO A 45 10.92 -10.40 -4.90
N ARG A 46 11.39 -9.26 -5.41
CA ARG A 46 10.61 -8.28 -6.14
C ARG A 46 9.54 -7.59 -5.32
N GLY A 47 9.63 -7.60 -3.99
CA GLY A 47 8.62 -6.95 -3.21
C GLY A 47 8.85 -7.04 -1.72
N PHE A 48 7.74 -7.01 -1.00
CA PHE A 48 7.78 -7.01 0.46
C PHE A 48 6.58 -7.75 1.01
N ARG A 49 6.68 -8.08 2.31
CA ARG A 49 5.62 -8.71 3.05
C ARG A 49 5.46 -7.99 4.37
N TRP A 50 4.23 -7.61 4.68
CA TRP A 50 3.87 -7.06 5.99
C TRP A 50 3.09 -8.12 6.73
N ILE A 51 3.47 -8.39 7.98
CA ILE A 51 2.81 -9.39 8.81
C ILE A 51 2.18 -8.70 9.99
N PHE A 52 0.89 -8.94 10.19
CA PHE A 52 0.11 -8.29 11.24
C PHE A 52 -0.42 -9.33 12.21
N ARG A 53 -0.60 -8.92 13.47
CA ARG A 53 -1.36 -9.72 14.43
C ARG A 53 -2.83 -9.57 14.09
N ALA A 54 -3.56 -10.69 14.00
CA ALA A 54 -4.97 -10.64 13.63
C ALA A 54 -5.77 -9.91 14.71
N GLN A 55 -6.69 -9.08 14.26
CA GLN A 55 -7.61 -8.33 15.11
C GLN A 55 -8.97 -8.33 14.44
N PRO A 56 -10.06 -8.23 15.23
CA PRO A 56 -11.38 -8.14 14.62
C PRO A 56 -11.44 -6.97 13.65
N GLY A 57 -11.90 -7.24 12.44
CA GLY A 57 -12.05 -6.22 11.40
C GLY A 57 -10.79 -5.86 10.66
N LEU A 58 -9.61 -6.27 11.14
CA LEU A 58 -8.35 -5.88 10.49
C LEU A 58 -8.21 -6.52 9.11
N GLY A 59 -8.59 -7.79 8.98
CA GLY A 59 -8.52 -8.46 7.69
C GLY A 59 -9.36 -7.77 6.64
N ALA A 60 -10.59 -7.37 7.00
CA ALA A 60 -11.45 -6.66 6.08
C ALA A 60 -10.87 -5.29 5.70
N LEU A 61 -10.29 -4.59 6.68
CA LEU A 61 -9.65 -3.31 6.40
C LEU A 61 -8.49 -3.48 5.43
N LEU A 62 -7.63 -4.45 5.67
CA LEU A 62 -6.46 -4.66 4.81
C LEU A 62 -6.88 -5.09 3.41
N CYS A 63 -7.91 -5.92 3.29
CA CYS A 63 -8.42 -6.31 1.97
C CYS A 63 -8.97 -5.10 1.23
N ALA A 64 -9.68 -4.21 1.91
CA ALA A 64 -10.22 -3.00 1.28
C ALA A 64 -9.09 -2.07 0.84
N LEU A 65 -8.05 -1.92 1.66
CA LEU A 65 -6.90 -1.10 1.29
C LEU A 65 -6.18 -1.70 0.09
N ALA A 66 -5.99 -3.02 0.08
CA ALA A 66 -5.30 -3.69 -1.02
C ALA A 66 -6.09 -3.56 -2.32
N GLU A 67 -7.41 -3.67 -2.25
CA GLU A 67 -8.23 -3.55 -3.43
C GLU A 67 -8.10 -2.16 -4.05
N ARG A 68 -8.15 -1.12 -3.23
CA ARG A 68 -7.99 0.23 -3.73
C ARG A 68 -6.60 0.49 -4.29
N GLU A 69 -5.57 -0.06 -3.62
CA GLU A 69 -4.22 0.07 -4.15
C GLU A 69 -4.08 -0.64 -5.50
N ALA A 70 -4.67 -1.82 -5.62
CA ALA A 70 -4.60 -2.58 -6.85
C ALA A 70 -5.30 -1.85 -8.00
N ASP A 71 -6.40 -1.17 -7.71
CA ASP A 71 -7.09 -0.38 -8.71
C ASP A 71 -6.27 0.82 -9.15
N CYS A 72 -5.52 1.40 -8.22
CA CYS A 72 -4.74 2.60 -8.44
C CYS A 72 -3.36 2.28 -9.01
N CYS A 73 -2.74 1.23 -8.54
CA CYS A 73 -1.36 0.86 -8.89
C CYS A 73 -1.35 -0.48 -9.62
N ARG A 74 -1.72 -0.45 -10.88
CA ARG A 74 -1.88 -1.68 -11.66
C ARG A 74 -0.59 -2.40 -11.96
N PHE A 75 0.54 -1.74 -11.72
CA PHE A 75 1.86 -2.32 -11.98
C PHE A 75 2.32 -3.23 -10.84
N MET A 76 1.53 -3.38 -9.78
CA MET A 76 1.89 -4.21 -8.62
C MET A 76 0.87 -5.30 -8.39
N SER A 77 1.36 -6.39 -7.80
CA SER A 77 0.48 -7.47 -7.32
C SER A 77 0.23 -7.26 -5.83
N PHE A 78 -0.95 -7.66 -5.39
CA PHE A 78 -1.35 -7.53 -3.98
C PHE A 78 -2.02 -8.82 -3.53
N ASP A 79 -1.58 -9.35 -2.39
CA ASP A 79 -2.18 -10.52 -1.77
C ASP A 79 -2.36 -10.27 -0.29
N VAL A 80 -3.55 -10.51 0.23
CA VAL A 80 -3.84 -10.42 1.66
C VAL A 80 -4.49 -11.73 2.07
N THR A 81 -3.92 -12.39 3.08
CA THR A 81 -4.48 -13.63 3.62
C THR A 81 -4.55 -13.52 5.12
N ASP A 82 -5.66 -14.00 5.70
CA ASP A 82 -5.91 -13.98 7.13
C ASP A 82 -6.19 -15.41 7.58
N ASP A 83 -5.29 -15.99 8.35
CA ASP A 83 -5.45 -17.36 8.82
C ASP A 83 -6.03 -17.43 10.24
N GLY A 84 -6.50 -16.31 10.76
CA GLY A 84 -7.08 -16.24 12.09
C GLY A 84 -6.10 -15.85 13.18
N ALA A 85 -4.83 -16.14 13.00
CA ALA A 85 -3.78 -15.76 13.95
C ALA A 85 -2.97 -14.57 13.43
N ARG A 86 -2.70 -14.56 12.13
CA ARG A 86 -1.91 -13.52 11.48
C ARG A 86 -2.54 -13.16 10.17
N ILE A 87 -2.29 -11.93 9.76
CA ILE A 87 -2.70 -11.45 8.45
C ILE A 87 -1.43 -11.08 7.71
N VAL A 88 -1.30 -11.56 6.48
CA VAL A 88 -0.10 -11.33 5.68
C VAL A 88 -0.49 -10.55 4.42
N TRP A 89 0.19 -9.44 4.20
CA TRP A 89 0.04 -8.62 2.99
C TRP A 89 1.33 -8.76 2.21
N GLU A 90 1.25 -9.21 0.97
CA GLU A 90 2.40 -9.27 0.07
C GLU A 90 2.16 -8.42 -1.15
N SER A 91 3.18 -7.66 -1.53
CA SER A 91 3.14 -6.88 -2.75
C SER A 91 4.42 -7.10 -3.53
N THR A 92 4.27 -7.30 -4.83
CA THR A 92 5.41 -7.50 -5.71
C THR A 92 5.17 -6.78 -7.02
N GLY A 93 6.23 -6.63 -7.82
CA GLY A 93 6.14 -6.06 -9.15
C GLY A 93 7.38 -6.45 -9.93
N ASP A 94 7.51 -5.97 -11.16
CA ASP A 94 8.70 -6.30 -11.92
C ASP A 94 9.85 -5.35 -11.54
N ALA A 95 11.01 -5.58 -12.13
CA ALA A 95 12.22 -4.84 -11.74
C ALA A 95 12.08 -3.34 -11.96
N SER A 96 11.29 -2.93 -12.94
CA SER A 96 11.14 -1.49 -13.23
C SER A 96 10.39 -0.76 -12.12
N ALA A 97 9.59 -1.48 -11.33
CA ALA A 97 8.84 -0.89 -10.23
C ALA A 97 9.59 -0.94 -8.90
N SER A 98 10.77 -1.54 -8.87
CA SER A 98 11.50 -1.79 -7.63
C SER A 98 11.68 -0.55 -6.75
N PRO A 99 12.10 0.60 -7.28
CA PRO A 99 12.27 1.78 -6.41
C PRO A 99 10.95 2.23 -5.75
N ILE A 100 9.84 2.13 -6.48
CA ILE A 100 8.52 2.50 -5.95
C ILE A 100 8.11 1.51 -4.88
N ILE A 101 8.31 0.23 -5.14
CA ILE A 101 7.96 -0.83 -4.20
C ILE A 101 8.76 -0.68 -2.91
N ASP A 102 10.04 -0.33 -3.01
CA ASP A 102 10.86 -0.10 -1.84
C ASP A 102 10.36 1.07 -1.01
N GLU A 103 9.88 2.13 -1.66
CA GLU A 103 9.31 3.26 -0.94
C GLU A 103 8.02 2.86 -0.22
N ILE A 104 7.17 2.08 -0.87
CA ILE A 104 5.93 1.62 -0.26
C ILE A 104 6.24 0.71 0.93
N ALA A 105 7.26 -0.14 0.80
CA ALA A 105 7.64 -1.04 1.88
C ALA A 105 8.02 -0.27 3.15
N ARG A 106 8.49 0.97 3.02
CA ARG A 106 8.86 1.80 4.16
C ARG A 106 7.70 2.57 4.75
N LEU A 107 6.51 2.46 4.18
CA LEU A 107 5.37 3.22 4.65
C LEU A 107 5.10 3.08 6.15
N PRO A 108 5.17 1.87 6.74
CA PRO A 108 4.96 1.75 8.18
C PRO A 108 5.94 2.61 8.98
N GLU A 109 7.20 2.60 8.58
CA GLU A 109 8.23 3.36 9.26
C GLU A 109 7.99 4.86 9.11
N ARG A 110 7.66 5.30 7.90
CA ARG A 110 7.38 6.71 7.65
C ARG A 110 6.19 7.22 8.44
N LEU A 111 5.11 6.46 8.45
CA LEU A 111 3.91 6.93 9.15
C LEU A 111 4.08 6.90 10.65
N ARG A 112 4.94 6.04 11.18
CA ARG A 112 5.23 6.03 12.59
C ARG A 112 6.10 7.21 13.01
N ASP A 113 7.08 7.54 12.18
CA ASP A 113 8.05 8.56 12.53
C ASP A 113 7.55 9.98 12.33
N GLU A 114 6.53 10.17 11.51
CA GLU A 114 6.00 11.50 11.23
C GLU A 114 4.78 11.78 12.07
N PRO A 115 4.79 12.87 12.86
CA PRO A 115 3.63 13.22 13.65
C PRO A 115 2.41 13.42 12.77
N ARG A 116 1.26 13.01 13.26
CA ARG A 116 0.03 13.15 12.49
C ARG A 116 -0.22 14.62 12.13
N ALA A 117 0.07 15.54 13.06
CA ALA A 117 -0.19 16.94 12.84
C ALA A 117 0.66 17.54 11.73
N SER A 118 1.83 16.97 11.50
CA SER A 118 2.71 17.46 10.46
C SER A 118 2.66 16.57 9.23
N HIS A 119 1.68 15.72 9.15
CA HIS A 119 1.57 14.82 8.03
C HIS A 119 1.46 15.59 6.73
N ASP A 120 2.35 15.31 5.82
CA ASP A 120 2.44 16.06 4.60
C ASP A 120 2.31 15.12 3.40
N LEU A 121 1.12 15.11 2.82
CA LEU A 121 0.86 14.28 1.65
C LEU A 121 1.74 14.68 0.48
N ALA A 122 2.06 15.97 0.36
CA ALA A 122 2.91 16.41 -0.73
C ALA A 122 4.31 15.82 -0.59
N ALA A 123 4.82 15.69 0.63
CA ALA A 123 6.13 15.08 0.84
C ALA A 123 6.12 13.61 0.48
N LEU A 124 5.04 12.89 0.82
CA LEU A 124 4.93 11.50 0.46
C LEU A 124 4.84 11.33 -1.05
N LYS A 125 4.09 12.20 -1.72
CA LYS A 125 4.01 12.16 -3.17
C LYS A 125 5.36 12.44 -3.81
N ARG A 126 6.08 13.43 -3.29
CA ARG A 126 7.41 13.75 -3.84
C ARG A 126 8.37 12.57 -3.71
N SER A 127 8.30 11.86 -2.58
CA SER A 127 9.14 10.69 -2.38
C SER A 127 8.83 9.61 -3.40
N ALA A 128 7.55 9.36 -3.64
CA ALA A 128 7.14 8.36 -4.61
C ALA A 128 7.51 8.80 -6.03
N GLU A 129 7.34 10.09 -6.33
CA GLU A 129 7.68 10.62 -7.64
C GLU A 129 9.19 10.54 -7.89
N ALA A 130 9.99 10.79 -6.88
CA ALA A 130 11.43 10.65 -7.01
C ALA A 130 11.82 9.20 -7.30
N ALA A 131 11.01 8.25 -6.86
CA ALA A 131 11.22 6.83 -7.14
C ALA A 131 10.67 6.40 -8.49
N GLY A 132 9.99 7.29 -9.21
CA GLY A 132 9.52 7.01 -10.55
C GLY A 132 8.03 6.91 -10.73
N LEU A 133 7.24 7.12 -9.67
CA LEU A 133 5.79 7.03 -9.79
C LEU A 133 5.23 8.33 -10.35
N VAL A 134 4.24 8.21 -11.23
CA VAL A 134 3.54 9.36 -11.78
C VAL A 134 2.13 9.37 -11.19
N PHE A 135 1.74 10.50 -10.62
CA PHE A 135 0.38 10.66 -10.10
C PHE A 135 -0.47 11.40 -11.12
N THR A 136 -1.64 10.82 -11.41
CA THR A 136 -2.62 11.50 -12.23
C THR A 136 -3.91 11.52 -11.43
N ALA A 137 -4.44 12.70 -11.22
CA ALA A 137 -5.65 12.82 -10.44
C ALA A 137 -6.84 12.44 -11.31
N ALA A 138 -7.37 11.26 -11.07
CA ALA A 138 -8.47 10.76 -11.89
C ALA A 138 -9.68 11.66 -11.80
N THR A 139 -9.80 12.43 -10.73
CA THR A 139 -10.99 13.24 -10.53
C THR A 139 -10.71 14.72 -10.63
N GLU A 140 -9.55 15.08 -11.10
CA GLU A 140 -9.22 16.49 -11.06
C GLU A 140 -10.03 17.29 -12.03
N ARG A 141 -10.62 16.65 -12.97
CA ARG A 141 -11.41 17.37 -13.91
C ARG A 141 -12.61 17.99 -13.28
N SER A 142 -12.98 17.62 -12.22
CA SER A 142 -14.20 18.12 -11.62
C SER A 142 -14.31 19.65 -11.61
#